data_a6ef6a04fd165d898c54fb84d604d389
#
_entry.id   a6ef6a04fd165d898c54fb84d604d389
#
_cell.length_a   1.000
_cell.length_b   1.000
_cell.length_c   1.000
_cell.angle_alpha   90.00
_cell.angle_beta   90.00
_cell.angle_gamma   90.00
#
_symmetry.space_group_name_H-M   'P 1'
#
loop_
_entity.id
_entity.type
_entity.pdbx_description
1 polymer ?
#
loop_
_entity_poly.entity_id
_entity_poly.type
_entity_poly.pdbx_seq_one_letter_code
_entity_poly.pdbx_strand_id
1 'polypeptide(L)' 'MPKVSVIIPVYNVEAYLRECLDSVVCQTLSDIEIICIDDGSTDQSPEILREYASKDGRIVL' A
#
# COMPACT_ATOMS: atom_id res chain seq x y z
N MET A 1 0.02 -15.23 -11.73
CA MET A 1 0.92 -14.06 -11.79
C MET A 1 0.08 -12.78 -11.91
N PRO A 2 0.42 -11.72 -11.20
CA PRO A 2 -0.30 -10.47 -11.36
C PRO A 2 0.01 -9.85 -12.74
N LYS A 3 -0.99 -9.27 -13.35
CA LYS A 3 -0.85 -8.61 -14.65
C LYS A 3 -0.30 -7.20 -14.51
N VAL A 4 -0.56 -6.56 -13.38
CA VAL A 4 -0.20 -5.17 -13.15
C VAL A 4 0.42 -5.02 -11.78
N SER A 5 1.54 -4.33 -11.71
CA SER A 5 2.16 -3.97 -10.43
C SER A 5 1.92 -2.48 -10.21
N VAL A 6 1.31 -2.14 -9.09
CA VAL A 6 1.08 -0.76 -8.68
C VAL A 6 2.17 -0.41 -7.66
N ILE A 7 2.96 0.60 -7.96
CA ILE A 7 4.06 1.02 -7.09
C ILE A 7 3.66 2.29 -6.38
N ILE A 8 3.67 2.25 -5.05
CA ILE A 8 3.29 3.38 -4.22
C ILE A 8 4.50 3.80 -3.40
N PRO A 9 5.13 4.92 -3.74
CA PRO A 9 6.21 5.46 -2.90
C PRO A 9 5.61 6.10 -1.65
N VAL A 10 6.20 5.82 -0.49
CA VAL A 10 5.69 6.28 0.80
C VAL A 10 6.79 7.01 1.53
N TYR A 11 6.54 8.28 1.89
CA TYR A 11 7.44 9.06 2.72
C TYR A 11 6.64 10.10 3.49
N ASN A 12 6.49 9.88 4.80
CA ASN A 12 5.79 10.81 5.70
C ASN A 12 4.42 11.26 5.17
N VAL A 13 3.59 10.28 4.77
CA VAL A 13 2.28 10.55 4.18
C VAL A 13 1.13 9.96 5.01
N GLU A 14 1.33 9.78 6.31
CA GLU A 14 0.31 9.12 7.14
C GLU A 14 -1.06 9.79 7.04
N ALA A 15 -1.11 11.12 6.83
CA ALA A 15 -2.36 11.84 6.73
C ALA A 15 -3.18 11.43 5.50
N TYR A 16 -2.52 10.91 4.47
CA TYR A 16 -3.16 10.56 3.19
C TYR A 16 -3.09 9.08 2.89
N LEU A 17 -2.25 8.35 3.61
CA LEU A 17 -1.93 6.97 3.24
C LEU A 17 -3.14 6.05 3.32
N ARG A 18 -3.95 6.17 4.36
CA ARG A 18 -5.15 5.33 4.51
C ARG A 18 -6.12 5.56 3.35
N GLU A 19 -6.33 6.83 3.00
CA GLU A 19 -7.20 7.16 1.88
C GLU A 19 -6.66 6.61 0.57
N CYS A 20 -5.36 6.75 0.35
CA CYS A 20 -4.71 6.22 -0.83
C CYS A 20 -4.83 4.69 -0.91
N LEU A 21 -4.52 4.00 0.17
CA LEU A 21 -4.59 2.55 0.21
C LEU A 21 -6.03 2.05 0.07
N ASP A 22 -6.98 2.71 0.72
CA ASP A 22 -8.38 2.34 0.59
C ASP A 22 -8.84 2.43 -0.86
N SER A 23 -8.42 3.47 -1.56
CA SER A 23 -8.73 3.65 -2.98
C SER A 23 -8.17 2.50 -3.82
N VAL A 24 -6.94 2.08 -3.52
CA VAL A 24 -6.29 1.01 -4.28
C VAL A 24 -6.89 -0.36 -3.97
N VAL A 25 -7.13 -0.66 -2.69
CA VAL A 25 -7.66 -1.98 -2.31
C VAL A 25 -9.12 -2.15 -2.71
N CYS A 26 -9.84 -1.07 -2.95
CA CYS A 26 -11.21 -1.12 -3.44
C CYS A 26 -11.30 -1.48 -4.93
N GLN A 27 -10.17 -1.57 -5.63
CA GLN A 27 -10.16 -2.02 -7.01
C GLN A 27 -10.67 -3.45 -7.11
N THR A 28 -11.46 -3.73 -8.13
CA THR A 28 -12.04 -5.04 -8.33
C THR A 28 -11.07 -6.04 -8.96
N LEU A 29 -9.95 -5.57 -9.45
CA LEU A 29 -8.94 -6.43 -10.07
C LEU A 29 -8.25 -7.28 -9.01
N SER A 30 -8.30 -8.60 -9.18
CA SER A 30 -7.68 -9.52 -8.25
C SER A 30 -6.24 -9.88 -8.63
N ASP A 31 -5.85 -9.63 -9.87
CA ASP A 31 -4.52 -9.98 -10.38
C ASP A 31 -3.58 -8.77 -10.43
N ILE A 32 -3.67 -7.92 -9.41
CA ILE A 32 -2.73 -6.81 -9.23
C ILE A 32 -1.83 -7.09 -8.03
N GLU A 33 -0.65 -6.52 -8.08
CA GLU A 33 0.32 -6.53 -6.99
C GLU A 33 0.54 -5.09 -6.57
N ILE A 34 0.41 -4.81 -5.28
CA ILE A 34 0.56 -3.46 -4.75
C ILE A 34 1.88 -3.40 -3.98
N ILE A 35 2.87 -2.75 -4.56
CA ILE A 35 4.20 -2.66 -3.97
C ILE A 35 4.34 -1.29 -3.30
N CYS A 36 4.48 -1.31 -1.98
CA CYS A 36 4.63 -0.09 -1.20
C CYS A 36 6.10 0.05 -0.78
N ILE A 37 6.71 1.14 -1.18
CA ILE A 37 8.12 1.41 -0.87
C ILE A 37 8.16 2.57 0.12
N ASP A 38 8.56 2.27 1.35
CA ASP A 38 8.72 3.28 2.38
C ASP A 38 10.17 3.76 2.38
N ASP A 39 10.36 5.03 2.10
CA ASP A 39 11.67 5.65 2.00
C ASP A 39 12.04 6.39 3.29
N GLY A 40 12.03 5.66 4.39
CA GLY A 40 12.49 6.19 5.67
C GLY A 40 11.52 7.12 6.39
N SER A 41 10.23 6.84 6.32
CA SER A 41 9.24 7.64 7.01
C SER A 41 9.48 7.65 8.51
N THR A 42 9.32 8.82 9.12
CA THR A 42 9.44 9.00 10.56
C THR A 42 8.10 9.09 11.26
N ASP A 43 7.00 9.07 10.51
CA ASP A 43 5.64 9.08 11.03
C ASP A 43 5.08 7.65 11.14
N GLN A 44 3.75 7.51 11.16
CA GLN A 44 3.08 6.21 11.29
C GLN A 44 2.90 5.48 9.96
N SER A 45 3.46 5.99 8.87
CA SER A 45 3.30 5.36 7.56
C SER A 45 3.70 3.88 7.55
N PRO A 46 4.84 3.46 8.11
CA PRO A 46 5.21 2.04 8.11
C PRO A 46 4.19 1.15 8.81
N GLU A 47 3.59 1.63 9.89
CA GLU A 47 2.60 0.86 10.65
C GLU A 47 1.30 0.73 9.90
N ILE A 48 0.89 1.81 9.21
CA ILE A 48 -0.30 1.77 8.35
C ILE A 48 -0.10 0.77 7.22
N LEU A 49 1.07 0.74 6.61
CA LEU A 49 1.38 -0.22 5.56
C LEU A 49 1.27 -1.66 6.08
N ARG A 50 1.82 -1.94 7.25
CA ARG A 50 1.74 -3.28 7.84
C ARG A 50 0.30 -3.69 8.15
N GLU A 51 -0.49 -2.74 8.63
CA GLU A 51 -1.91 -2.99 8.90
C GLU A 51 -2.63 -3.42 7.62
N TYR A 52 -2.45 -2.68 6.54
CA TYR A 52 -3.11 -2.99 5.28
C TYR A 52 -2.57 -4.28 4.66
N ALA A 53 -1.29 -4.54 4.75
CA ALA A 53 -0.69 -5.77 4.23
C ALA A 53 -1.22 -7.01 4.94
N SER A 54 -1.55 -6.89 6.22
CA SER A 54 -2.12 -8.01 6.98
C SER A 54 -3.56 -8.32 6.57
N LYS A 55 -4.24 -7.36 5.96
CA LYS A 55 -5.64 -7.51 5.54
C LYS A 55 -5.78 -7.86 4.07
N ASP A 56 -4.80 -7.54 3.25
CA ASP A 56 -4.86 -7.74 1.81
C ASP A 56 -3.56 -8.34 1.30
N GLY A 57 -3.62 -9.59 0.85
CA GLY A 57 -2.45 -10.32 0.39
C GLY A 57 -1.83 -9.77 -0.90
N ARG A 58 -2.49 -8.84 -1.59
CA ARG A 58 -1.92 -8.22 -2.78
C ARG A 58 -0.85 -7.17 -2.44
N ILE A 59 -0.80 -6.71 -1.19
CA ILE A 59 0.13 -5.68 -0.75
C ILE A 59 1.47 -6.30 -0.39
N VAL A 60 2.52 -5.80 -1.02
CA VAL A 60 3.91 -6.23 -0.79
C VAL A 60 4.68 -5.03 -0.25
N LEU A 61 5.40 -5.23 0.83
CA LEU A 61 6.17 -4.17 1.47
C LEU A 61 7.65 -4.26 1.16
#